data_74fdb4084429631fadc9f1d093001f70
#
_entry.id   74fdb4084429631fadc9f1d093001f70
#
_cell.length_a   1.000
_cell.length_b   1.000
_cell.length_c   1.000
_cell.angle_alpha   90.00
_cell.angle_beta   90.00
_cell.angle_gamma   90.00
#
_symmetry.space_group_name_H-M   'P 1'
#
loop_
_entity.id
_entity.type
_entity.pdbx_description
1 polymer ?
#
loop_
_entity_poly.entity_id
_entity_poly.type
_entity_poly.pdbx_seq_one_letter_code
_entity_poly.pdbx_strand_id
1 'polypeptide(L)'
;MYKERVRQMVLRDRNHPSILFWSAGNESGEGFNIGEVVKEGRKYDYTRYWMYGGNAFAHPAEEIIGPRYPTPIELEMQVGICPDSSDIRPSFMDEYLSVAGNGGGGLDDYWRVIYAHPRTMGGAIWDFVSPGLTEPVRLLNDKSPYQTPAYIMGNARLVKESKGNVLDLNGHDQWVEVYRQSNVEITG
;
A
#
# COMPACT_ATOMS: atom_id res chain seq x y z
N MET A 1 -8.03 26.38 -7.70
CA MET A 1 -7.12 25.26 -8.13
C MET A 1 -7.74 23.89 -7.89
N TYR A 2 -8.10 23.47 -6.65
CA TYR A 2 -8.65 22.14 -6.34
C TYR A 2 -9.91 21.81 -7.14
N LYS A 3 -10.91 22.71 -7.17
CA LYS A 3 -12.16 22.53 -7.93
C LYS A 3 -11.93 22.26 -9.42
N GLU A 4 -10.96 22.93 -10.04
CA GLU A 4 -10.65 22.72 -11.46
C GLU A 4 -10.01 21.33 -11.68
N ARG A 5 -9.12 20.90 -10.79
CA ARG A 5 -8.51 19.57 -10.91
C ARG A 5 -9.53 18.44 -10.80
N VAL A 6 -10.44 18.51 -9.81
CA VAL A 6 -11.49 17.49 -9.66
C VAL A 6 -12.46 17.52 -10.82
N ARG A 7 -12.82 18.70 -11.33
CA ARG A 7 -13.66 18.83 -12.54
C ARG A 7 -13.03 18.08 -13.71
N GLN A 8 -11.76 18.35 -13.99
CA GLN A 8 -11.07 17.71 -15.10
C GLN A 8 -10.95 16.20 -14.92
N MET A 9 -10.60 15.73 -13.71
CA MET A 9 -10.52 14.30 -13.40
C MET A 9 -11.85 13.62 -13.67
N VAL A 10 -12.93 14.12 -13.09
CA VAL A 10 -14.27 13.49 -13.22
C VAL A 10 -14.74 13.53 -14.67
N LEU A 11 -14.62 14.65 -15.38
CA LEU A 11 -15.04 14.75 -16.77
C LEU A 11 -14.25 13.84 -17.71
N ARG A 12 -12.94 13.65 -17.45
CA ARG A 12 -12.10 12.75 -18.23
C ARG A 12 -12.49 11.30 -18.02
N ASP A 13 -12.71 10.92 -16.75
CA ASP A 13 -12.68 9.50 -16.36
C ASP A 13 -14.07 8.90 -16.06
N ARG A 14 -15.12 9.71 -15.88
CA ARG A 14 -16.48 9.25 -15.48
C ARG A 14 -17.10 8.18 -16.40
N ASN A 15 -16.65 8.09 -17.64
CA ASN A 15 -17.15 7.09 -18.59
C ASN A 15 -16.40 5.75 -18.49
N HIS A 16 -15.42 5.62 -17.59
CA HIS A 16 -14.75 4.35 -17.36
C HIS A 16 -15.53 3.51 -16.34
N PRO A 17 -16.09 2.34 -16.74
CA PRO A 17 -16.89 1.50 -15.84
C PRO A 17 -16.07 0.86 -14.71
N SER A 18 -14.75 0.80 -14.84
CA SER A 18 -13.84 0.29 -13.80
C SER A 18 -13.70 1.22 -12.59
N ILE A 19 -14.11 2.49 -12.71
CA ILE A 19 -14.11 3.41 -11.57
C ILE A 19 -15.34 3.13 -10.72
N LEU A 20 -15.14 2.66 -9.51
CA LEU A 20 -16.21 2.32 -8.57
C LEU A 20 -16.59 3.52 -7.69
N PHE A 21 -15.62 4.31 -7.28
CA PHE A 21 -15.80 5.50 -6.45
C PHE A 21 -14.67 6.50 -6.67
N TRP A 22 -14.82 7.73 -6.21
CA TRP A 22 -13.86 8.81 -6.32
C TRP A 22 -13.14 9.07 -5.00
N SER A 23 -11.86 9.41 -5.05
CA SER A 23 -11.12 9.90 -3.90
C SER A 23 -10.89 11.41 -4.01
N ALA A 24 -11.22 12.14 -2.95
CA ALA A 24 -11.08 13.60 -2.89
C ALA A 24 -9.63 14.05 -2.64
N GLY A 25 -8.75 13.14 -2.25
CA GLY A 25 -7.34 13.43 -1.98
C GLY A 25 -6.67 12.34 -1.18
N ASN A 26 -5.39 12.55 -0.90
CA ASN A 26 -4.54 11.63 -0.18
C ASN A 26 -3.67 12.38 0.82
N GLU A 27 -3.81 12.08 2.12
CA GLU A 27 -3.00 12.64 3.22
C GLU A 27 -2.79 14.16 3.16
N SER A 28 -3.81 14.89 2.70
CA SER A 28 -3.73 16.33 2.47
C SER A 28 -4.22 17.17 3.67
N GLY A 29 -4.34 16.53 4.83
CA GLY A 29 -4.87 17.15 6.05
C GLY A 29 -6.41 17.23 6.08
N GLU A 30 -6.90 17.77 7.19
CA GLU A 30 -8.34 17.91 7.48
C GLU A 30 -8.76 19.35 7.21
N GLY A 31 -9.25 19.64 6.04
CA GLY A 31 -9.60 21.01 5.74
C GLY A 31 -10.90 21.12 4.97
N PHE A 32 -11.51 22.30 5.08
CA PHE A 32 -12.71 22.69 4.35
C PHE A 32 -12.63 22.36 2.85
N ASN A 33 -11.42 22.44 2.27
CA ASN A 33 -11.19 22.21 0.83
C ASN A 33 -11.56 20.78 0.38
N ILE A 34 -11.43 19.76 1.23
CA ILE A 34 -11.79 18.37 0.89
C ILE A 34 -13.30 18.28 0.60
N GLY A 35 -14.12 18.82 1.52
CA GLY A 35 -15.57 18.88 1.29
C GLY A 35 -15.97 19.67 0.04
N GLU A 36 -15.24 20.74 -0.27
CA GLU A 36 -15.47 21.52 -1.50
C GLU A 36 -15.07 20.78 -2.78
N VAL A 37 -14.05 19.91 -2.70
CA VAL A 37 -13.67 19.01 -3.81
C VAL A 37 -14.79 18.01 -4.09
N VAL A 38 -15.33 17.38 -3.05
CA VAL A 38 -16.46 16.45 -3.18
C VAL A 38 -17.69 17.13 -3.77
N LYS A 39 -18.08 18.29 -3.23
CA LYS A 39 -19.20 19.08 -3.74
C LYS A 39 -19.03 19.46 -5.21
N GLU A 40 -17.84 19.85 -5.60
CA GLU A 40 -17.55 20.19 -7.00
C GLU A 40 -17.63 18.95 -7.89
N GLY A 41 -17.01 17.84 -7.49
CA GLY A 41 -17.00 16.60 -8.26
C GLY A 41 -18.39 16.04 -8.51
N ARG A 42 -19.28 16.11 -7.53
CA ARG A 42 -20.68 15.66 -7.64
C ARG A 42 -21.52 16.42 -8.68
N LYS A 43 -21.11 17.61 -9.08
CA LYS A 43 -21.77 18.33 -10.18
C LYS A 43 -21.62 17.63 -11.52
N TYR A 44 -20.56 16.83 -11.66
CA TYR A 44 -20.18 16.17 -12.92
C TYR A 44 -20.41 14.66 -12.90
N ASP A 45 -20.40 14.05 -11.70
CA ASP A 45 -20.78 12.65 -11.47
C ASP A 45 -21.43 12.52 -10.08
N TYR A 46 -22.73 12.32 -10.08
CA TYR A 46 -23.55 12.08 -8.89
C TYR A 46 -23.86 10.58 -8.66
N THR A 47 -23.34 9.72 -9.53
CA THR A 47 -23.66 8.28 -9.52
C THR A 47 -22.70 7.47 -8.67
N ARG A 48 -21.48 7.98 -8.43
CA ARG A 48 -20.43 7.29 -7.66
C ARG A 48 -20.21 7.95 -6.30
N TYR A 49 -19.86 7.12 -5.35
CA TYR A 49 -19.54 7.54 -4.00
C TYR A 49 -18.16 8.20 -3.91
N TRP A 50 -17.96 8.95 -2.85
CA TRP A 50 -16.72 9.65 -2.57
C TRP A 50 -16.07 9.16 -1.30
N MET A 51 -14.75 9.08 -1.32
CA MET A 51 -13.90 8.82 -0.16
C MET A 51 -12.78 9.85 -0.05
N TYR A 52 -12.05 9.81 1.04
CA TYR A 52 -10.81 10.53 1.24
C TYR A 52 -9.80 9.61 1.91
N GLY A 53 -8.58 9.52 1.36
CA GLY A 53 -7.49 8.73 1.92
C GLY A 53 -6.73 9.50 3.00
N GLY A 54 -6.75 9.01 4.24
CA GLY A 54 -5.90 9.55 5.27
C GLY A 54 -6.52 9.83 6.63
N ASN A 55 -7.80 10.21 6.70
CA ASN A 55 -8.49 10.32 7.98
C ASN A 55 -9.91 9.80 7.89
N ALA A 56 -10.12 8.63 8.49
CA ALA A 56 -11.32 7.83 8.30
C ALA A 56 -12.63 8.52 8.72
N PHE A 57 -12.58 9.45 9.66
CA PHE A 57 -13.79 9.92 10.33
C PHE A 57 -14.00 11.44 10.26
N ALA A 58 -13.02 12.19 9.76
CA ALA A 58 -12.99 13.65 9.87
C ALA A 58 -13.83 14.39 8.82
N HIS A 59 -14.21 13.75 7.72
CA HIS A 59 -14.88 14.42 6.61
C HIS A 59 -16.31 13.90 6.39
N PRO A 60 -17.34 14.60 6.91
CA PRO A 60 -18.72 14.14 6.81
C PRO A 60 -19.28 14.16 5.37
N ALA A 61 -18.56 14.76 4.42
CA ALA A 61 -18.96 14.75 3.01
C ALA A 61 -18.65 13.42 2.31
N GLU A 62 -17.90 12.54 2.96
CA GLU A 62 -17.54 11.23 2.42
C GLU A 62 -18.59 10.19 2.73
N GLU A 63 -18.79 9.30 1.77
CA GLU A 63 -19.74 8.20 1.87
C GLU A 63 -19.04 6.88 2.14
N ILE A 64 -17.72 6.83 1.92
CA ILE A 64 -16.86 5.68 2.20
C ILE A 64 -15.77 6.14 3.16
N ILE A 65 -15.61 5.44 4.27
CA ILE A 65 -14.55 5.71 5.24
C ILE A 65 -13.23 5.16 4.69
N GLY A 66 -12.18 5.97 4.71
CA GLY A 66 -10.84 5.60 4.27
C GLY A 66 -9.85 5.41 5.43
N PRO A 67 -9.95 4.35 6.25
CA PRO A 67 -8.94 4.09 7.27
C PRO A 67 -7.62 3.73 6.60
N ARG A 68 -6.54 4.36 7.07
CA ARG A 68 -5.22 4.19 6.49
C ARG A 68 -4.28 3.49 7.45
N TYR A 69 -3.67 2.42 7.00
CA TYR A 69 -2.78 1.57 7.78
C TYR A 69 -3.31 1.17 9.17
N PRO A 70 -4.61 0.91 9.37
CA PRO A 70 -5.06 0.38 10.63
C PRO A 70 -4.46 -1.01 10.83
N THR A 71 -4.18 -1.38 12.06
CA THR A 71 -3.96 -2.80 12.38
C THR A 71 -5.26 -3.58 12.21
N PRO A 72 -5.24 -4.92 12.05
CA PRO A 72 -6.47 -5.71 12.00
C PRO A 72 -7.42 -5.45 13.17
N ILE A 73 -6.87 -5.28 14.38
CA ILE A 73 -7.66 -4.99 15.59
C ILE A 73 -8.30 -3.61 15.50
N GLU A 74 -7.55 -2.60 15.06
CA GLU A 74 -8.10 -1.25 14.88
C GLU A 74 -9.18 -1.23 13.82
N LEU A 75 -9.00 -1.92 12.70
CA LEU A 75 -10.02 -2.06 11.66
C LEU A 75 -11.30 -2.70 12.24
N GLU A 76 -11.17 -3.78 13.00
CA GLU A 76 -12.29 -4.44 13.64
C GLU A 76 -13.01 -3.53 14.63
N MET A 77 -12.28 -2.87 15.52
CA MET A 77 -12.86 -2.03 16.56
C MET A 77 -13.49 -0.74 16.01
N GLN A 78 -12.83 -0.08 15.08
CA GLN A 78 -13.27 1.23 14.59
C GLN A 78 -14.34 1.13 13.50
N VAL A 79 -14.27 0.12 12.66
CA VAL A 79 -15.17 -0.04 11.51
C VAL A 79 -16.07 -1.26 11.67
N GLY A 80 -15.52 -2.41 11.95
CA GLY A 80 -16.26 -3.68 12.02
C GLY A 80 -17.33 -3.64 13.10
N ILE A 81 -16.94 -3.47 14.35
CA ILE A 81 -17.85 -3.39 15.52
C ILE A 81 -18.51 -2.01 15.55
N CYS A 82 -17.76 -0.96 15.28
CA CYS A 82 -18.14 0.44 15.26
C CYS A 82 -18.91 0.89 16.50
N PRO A 83 -18.24 1.58 17.45
CA PRO A 83 -18.88 2.07 18.68
C PRO A 83 -20.03 3.05 18.41
N ASP A 84 -19.95 3.82 17.32
CA ASP A 84 -21.03 4.68 16.85
C ASP A 84 -21.94 3.93 15.87
N SER A 85 -23.02 3.36 16.41
CA SER A 85 -24.01 2.63 15.64
C SER A 85 -24.78 3.49 14.62
N SER A 86 -24.64 4.81 14.68
CA SER A 86 -25.24 5.74 13.71
C SER A 86 -24.41 5.86 12.42
N ASP A 87 -23.12 5.57 12.47
CA ASP A 87 -22.27 5.57 11.28
C ASP A 87 -22.38 4.24 10.52
N ILE A 88 -23.16 4.24 9.47
CA ILE A 88 -23.39 3.07 8.61
C ILE A 88 -22.53 3.05 7.35
N ARG A 89 -21.62 4.01 7.19
CA ARG A 89 -20.77 4.09 6.00
C ARG A 89 -19.89 2.85 5.85
N PRO A 90 -19.76 2.31 4.64
CA PRO A 90 -18.77 1.28 4.36
C PRO A 90 -17.35 1.86 4.43
N SER A 91 -16.35 1.00 4.56
CA SER A 91 -14.94 1.39 4.57
C SER A 91 -14.13 0.69 3.48
N PHE A 92 -13.18 1.42 2.92
CA PHE A 92 -12.16 0.89 2.04
C PHE A 92 -10.80 1.44 2.46
N MET A 93 -9.88 0.56 2.80
CA MET A 93 -8.50 0.94 3.10
C MET A 93 -7.79 1.26 1.80
N ASP A 94 -7.68 2.53 1.46
CA ASP A 94 -7.00 2.95 0.23
C ASP A 94 -5.49 2.67 0.25
N GLU A 95 -4.93 2.52 1.44
CA GLU A 95 -3.59 1.98 1.67
C GLU A 95 -3.57 1.14 2.95
N TYR A 96 -3.08 -0.08 2.85
CA TYR A 96 -2.80 -0.94 4.00
C TYR A 96 -1.64 -1.88 3.71
N LEU A 97 -1.12 -2.53 4.73
CA LEU A 97 -0.13 -3.59 4.60
C LEU A 97 1.11 -3.12 3.83
N SER A 98 1.74 -2.01 4.28
CA SER A 98 2.94 -1.50 3.61
C SER A 98 4.00 -2.58 3.46
N VAL A 99 4.46 -2.82 2.22
CA VAL A 99 5.46 -3.84 1.89
C VAL A 99 6.88 -3.29 1.87
N ALA A 100 7.10 -2.06 2.31
CA ALA A 100 8.43 -1.47 2.40
C ALA A 100 9.28 -2.20 3.46
N GLY A 101 10.51 -2.56 3.11
CA GLY A 101 11.41 -3.31 3.99
C GLY A 101 10.84 -4.68 4.36
N ASN A 102 10.72 -4.96 5.66
CA ASN A 102 10.13 -6.20 6.18
C ASN A 102 8.61 -6.09 6.45
N GLY A 103 7.97 -5.11 5.87
CA GLY A 103 6.52 -4.94 6.00
C GLY A 103 5.71 -6.00 5.24
N GLY A 104 4.40 -5.89 5.31
CA GLY A 104 3.49 -6.72 4.51
C GLY A 104 3.04 -8.02 5.16
N GLY A 105 3.26 -8.21 6.46
CA GLY A 105 2.74 -9.37 7.20
C GLY A 105 1.28 -9.24 7.62
N GLY A 106 0.63 -10.38 7.99
CA GLY A 106 -0.70 -10.39 8.59
C GLY A 106 -1.87 -10.24 7.61
N LEU A 107 -1.69 -10.52 6.32
CA LEU A 107 -2.76 -10.42 5.32
C LEU A 107 -3.99 -11.23 5.71
N ASP A 108 -3.81 -12.45 6.22
CA ASP A 108 -4.90 -13.33 6.66
C ASP A 108 -5.70 -12.72 7.82
N ASP A 109 -5.04 -11.97 8.72
CA ASP A 109 -5.69 -11.30 9.84
C ASP A 109 -6.60 -10.17 9.36
N TYR A 110 -6.15 -9.38 8.39
CA TYR A 110 -7.00 -8.36 7.76
C TYR A 110 -8.21 -8.97 7.07
N TRP A 111 -8.00 -10.02 6.28
CA TRP A 111 -9.09 -10.64 5.55
C TRP A 111 -10.07 -11.38 6.44
N ARG A 112 -9.64 -11.89 7.59
CA ARG A 112 -10.55 -12.41 8.62
C ARG A 112 -11.52 -11.34 9.11
N VAL A 113 -11.02 -10.13 9.41
CA VAL A 113 -11.87 -9.00 9.80
C VAL A 113 -12.77 -8.55 8.66
N ILE A 114 -12.23 -8.45 7.45
CA ILE A 114 -12.99 -8.01 6.26
C ILE A 114 -14.17 -8.96 6.00
N TYR A 115 -13.97 -10.25 6.06
CA TYR A 115 -15.07 -11.22 5.86
C TYR A 115 -16.06 -11.28 7.03
N ALA A 116 -15.63 -10.96 8.25
CA ALA A 116 -16.50 -10.99 9.42
C ALA A 116 -17.46 -9.78 9.50
N HIS A 117 -17.14 -8.68 8.86
CA HIS A 117 -17.86 -7.42 9.03
C HIS A 117 -18.30 -6.79 7.70
N PRO A 118 -19.61 -6.67 7.43
CA PRO A 118 -20.11 -6.24 6.11
C PRO A 118 -19.79 -4.77 5.76
N ARG A 119 -19.37 -3.95 6.73
CA ARG A 119 -18.94 -2.56 6.47
C ARG A 119 -17.51 -2.47 5.94
N THR A 120 -16.70 -3.51 6.08
CA THR A 120 -15.32 -3.55 5.61
C THR A 120 -15.29 -4.14 4.19
N MET A 121 -15.09 -3.27 3.19
CA MET A 121 -15.11 -3.68 1.77
C MET A 121 -13.79 -4.28 1.29
N GLY A 122 -12.69 -4.07 2.02
CA GLY A 122 -11.35 -4.48 1.63
C GLY A 122 -10.39 -3.31 1.57
N GLY A 123 -9.36 -3.43 0.75
CA GLY A 123 -8.35 -2.38 0.61
C GLY A 123 -7.35 -2.64 -0.51
N ALA A 124 -6.49 -1.66 -0.76
CA ALA A 124 -5.38 -1.73 -1.69
C ALA A 124 -4.05 -1.78 -0.94
N ILE A 125 -3.24 -2.80 -1.21
CA ILE A 125 -1.92 -2.96 -0.60
C ILE A 125 -1.00 -1.83 -1.05
N TRP A 126 -0.32 -1.15 -0.13
CA TRP A 126 0.66 -0.14 -0.40
C TRP A 126 2.08 -0.69 -0.23
N ASP A 127 2.85 -0.80 -1.30
CA ASP A 127 2.33 -0.92 -2.64
C ASP A 127 2.69 -2.31 -3.15
N PHE A 128 1.81 -2.89 -3.91
CA PHE A 128 1.96 -4.27 -4.38
C PHE A 128 3.17 -4.44 -5.31
N VAL A 129 3.51 -3.38 -6.05
CA VAL A 129 4.70 -3.32 -6.91
C VAL A 129 5.41 -2.01 -6.60
N SER A 130 6.57 -2.09 -5.95
CA SER A 130 7.37 -0.91 -5.65
C SER A 130 7.69 -0.13 -6.94
N PRO A 131 7.43 1.19 -7.00
CA PRO A 131 7.72 2.01 -8.16
C PRO A 131 9.22 2.31 -8.33
N GLY A 132 10.07 1.76 -7.48
CA GLY A 132 11.51 1.91 -7.59
C GLY A 132 12.06 1.32 -8.88
N LEU A 133 12.98 2.03 -9.52
CA LEU A 133 13.76 1.47 -10.61
C LEU A 133 14.70 0.41 -10.05
N THR A 134 14.55 -0.82 -10.48
CA THR A 134 15.50 -1.88 -10.15
C THR A 134 16.70 -1.78 -11.09
N GLU A 135 17.89 -1.66 -10.52
CA GLU A 135 19.10 -1.95 -11.29
C GLU A 135 19.11 -3.44 -11.69
N PRO A 136 19.78 -3.80 -12.79
CA PRO A 136 19.95 -5.20 -13.17
C PRO A 136 20.56 -5.99 -12.00
N VAL A 137 19.76 -6.83 -11.39
CA VAL A 137 20.20 -7.65 -10.27
C VAL A 137 21.11 -8.75 -10.79
N ARG A 138 22.33 -8.81 -10.31
CA ARG A 138 23.25 -9.91 -10.62
C ARG A 138 23.07 -11.04 -9.61
N LEU A 139 22.69 -12.19 -10.12
CA LEU A 139 22.50 -13.40 -9.32
C LEU A 139 23.87 -14.02 -8.94
N LEU A 140 24.06 -14.27 -7.66
CA LEU A 140 25.13 -15.13 -7.16
C LEU A 140 24.65 -16.58 -7.17
N ASN A 141 25.41 -17.46 -7.80
CA ASN A 141 25.12 -18.88 -7.79
C ASN A 141 25.62 -19.51 -6.49
N ASP A 142 24.68 -19.93 -5.66
CA ASP A 142 24.99 -20.78 -4.50
C ASP A 142 25.48 -22.15 -4.98
N LYS A 143 26.66 -22.56 -4.52
CA LYS A 143 27.27 -23.87 -4.80
C LYS A 143 26.87 -24.95 -3.80
N SER A 144 26.10 -24.59 -2.78
CA SER A 144 25.60 -25.54 -1.80
C SER A 144 24.48 -26.42 -2.38
N PRO A 145 24.15 -27.55 -1.75
CA PRO A 145 23.00 -28.37 -2.14
C PRO A 145 21.66 -27.65 -2.09
N TYR A 146 21.59 -26.54 -1.36
CA TYR A 146 20.35 -25.77 -1.17
C TYR A 146 20.02 -24.83 -2.31
N GLN A 147 21.04 -24.42 -3.10
CA GLN A 147 20.89 -23.51 -4.25
C GLN A 147 20.09 -22.24 -3.91
N THR A 148 20.36 -21.66 -2.74
CA THR A 148 19.66 -20.46 -2.25
C THR A 148 20.01 -19.26 -3.12
N PRO A 149 19.05 -18.60 -3.76
CA PRO A 149 19.34 -17.44 -4.58
C PRO A 149 19.83 -16.27 -3.72
N ALA A 150 20.92 -15.65 -4.16
CA ALA A 150 21.45 -14.45 -3.55
C ALA A 150 21.70 -13.40 -4.64
N TYR A 151 21.40 -12.17 -4.33
CA TYR A 151 21.43 -11.06 -5.29
C TYR A 151 22.47 -10.02 -4.87
N ILE A 152 23.32 -9.62 -5.82
CA ILE A 152 24.25 -8.51 -5.61
C ILE A 152 23.50 -7.21 -5.84
N MET A 153 23.45 -6.38 -4.82
CA MET A 153 22.79 -5.09 -4.84
C MET A 153 23.83 -3.96 -4.91
N GLY A 154 23.42 -2.86 -5.54
CA GLY A 154 24.33 -1.77 -5.87
C GLY A 154 25.36 -2.15 -6.95
N ASN A 155 26.42 -1.37 -7.07
CA ASN A 155 27.49 -1.61 -8.04
C ASN A 155 28.61 -2.52 -7.55
N ALA A 156 28.34 -3.44 -6.62
CA ALA A 156 29.33 -4.38 -6.11
C ALA A 156 29.91 -5.26 -7.22
N ARG A 157 31.16 -5.66 -7.10
CA ARG A 157 31.87 -6.38 -8.15
C ARG A 157 32.42 -7.70 -7.64
N LEU A 158 32.41 -8.70 -8.51
CA LEU A 158 33.18 -9.92 -8.30
C LEU A 158 34.61 -9.67 -8.80
N VAL A 159 35.55 -9.75 -7.90
CA VAL A 159 36.97 -9.59 -8.18
C VAL A 159 37.64 -10.96 -8.12
N LYS A 160 38.50 -11.24 -9.11
CA LYS A 160 39.23 -12.50 -9.16
C LYS A 160 40.50 -12.38 -8.31
N GLU A 161 40.64 -13.20 -7.29
CA GLU A 161 41.81 -13.34 -6.46
C GLU A 161 42.45 -14.72 -6.61
N SER A 162 43.62 -14.90 -5.97
CA SER A 162 44.40 -16.15 -6.04
C SER A 162 43.64 -17.38 -5.56
N LYS A 163 42.66 -17.17 -4.64
CA LYS A 163 41.82 -18.24 -4.05
C LYS A 163 40.45 -18.38 -4.69
N GLY A 164 40.14 -17.59 -5.71
CA GLY A 164 38.84 -17.60 -6.41
C GLY A 164 38.23 -16.22 -6.56
N ASN A 165 36.94 -16.17 -6.90
CA ASN A 165 36.23 -14.91 -6.99
C ASN A 165 35.74 -14.49 -5.59
N VAL A 166 36.02 -13.24 -5.25
CA VAL A 166 35.52 -12.59 -4.02
C VAL A 166 34.57 -11.45 -4.38
N LEU A 167 33.64 -11.19 -3.51
CA LEU A 167 32.75 -10.06 -3.65
C LEU A 167 33.40 -8.85 -2.95
N ASP A 168 33.62 -7.79 -3.72
CA ASP A 168 34.15 -6.53 -3.22
C ASP A 168 32.99 -5.59 -2.92
N LEU A 169 32.82 -5.23 -1.65
CA LEU A 169 31.78 -4.34 -1.16
C LEU A 169 32.43 -3.07 -0.57
N ASN A 170 31.87 -1.90 -0.92
CA ASN A 170 32.40 -0.61 -0.46
C ASN A 170 32.01 -0.25 0.98
N GLY A 171 31.14 -1.03 1.62
CA GLY A 171 30.67 -0.78 2.99
C GLY A 171 29.69 0.36 3.18
N HIS A 172 29.13 0.92 2.10
CA HIS A 172 28.18 2.03 2.15
C HIS A 172 26.81 1.68 1.55
N ASP A 173 26.77 1.40 0.24
CA ASP A 173 25.55 1.22 -0.53
C ASP A 173 25.53 -0.09 -1.33
N GLN A 174 26.40 -1.01 -1.00
CA GLN A 174 26.53 -2.31 -1.63
C GLN A 174 26.33 -3.43 -0.61
N TRP A 175 25.49 -4.41 -0.97
CA TRP A 175 25.20 -5.56 -0.12
C TRP A 175 24.84 -6.78 -0.97
N VAL A 176 24.71 -7.92 -0.30
CA VAL A 176 24.10 -9.13 -0.86
C VAL A 176 22.79 -9.36 -0.16
N GLU A 177 21.76 -9.55 -0.93
CA GLU A 177 20.43 -9.88 -0.45
C GLU A 177 20.16 -11.38 -0.64
N VAL A 178 19.81 -12.05 0.45
CA VAL A 178 19.41 -13.46 0.44
C VAL A 178 17.97 -13.52 0.96
N TYR A 179 17.06 -13.99 0.12
CA TYR A 179 15.68 -14.11 0.55
C TYR A 179 15.53 -15.20 1.63
N ARG A 180 14.66 -14.93 2.58
CA ARG A 180 14.35 -15.85 3.66
C ARG A 180 13.84 -17.19 3.09
N GLN A 181 14.52 -18.24 3.45
CA GLN A 181 14.12 -19.62 3.20
C GLN A 181 14.36 -20.42 4.47
N SER A 182 13.65 -21.55 4.64
CA SER A 182 13.80 -22.38 5.84
C SER A 182 15.21 -22.87 6.11
N ASN A 183 16.05 -22.96 5.08
CA ASN A 183 17.45 -23.38 5.17
C ASN A 183 18.44 -22.25 5.54
N VAL A 184 17.97 -21.00 5.65
CA VAL A 184 18.80 -19.84 6.09
C VAL A 184 18.32 -19.26 7.43
N GLU A 185 17.44 -19.95 8.13
CA GLU A 185 17.04 -19.54 9.48
C GLU A 185 18.20 -19.80 10.46
N ILE A 186 18.65 -18.73 11.11
CA ILE A 186 19.61 -18.80 12.21
C ILE A 186 18.78 -19.07 13.47
N THR A 187 18.77 -20.32 13.90
CA THR A 187 18.23 -20.70 15.21
C THR A 187 19.35 -20.49 16.23
N GLY A 188 19.27 -19.40 17.00
CA GLY A 188 20.16 -19.13 18.14
C GLY A 188 19.71 -19.83 19.38
#